data_6b1365cd97aa6cb243af0e05c35bfe9c
#
_entry.id   6b1365cd97aa6cb243af0e05c35bfe9c
#
_cell.length_a   1.000
_cell.length_b   1.000
_cell.length_c   1.000
_cell.angle_alpha   90.00
_cell.angle_beta   90.00
_cell.angle_gamma   90.00
#
_symmetry.space_group_name_H-M   'P 1'
#
loop_
_entity.id
_entity.type
_entity.pdbx_description
1 polymer ?
#
loop_
_entity_poly.entity_id
_entity_poly.type
_entity_poly.pdbx_seq_one_letter_code
_entity_poly.pdbx_strand_id
1 'polypeptide(L)'
;MAEIIKSYKGFNKDMTCRGFQYEEGKEYEEETADACHSGFHACEYPLDCFNYYSPNESVYHEVEQSGEFDRGEDDSKVASTKIKIGARLDISGLVKAAIDFTMSRVKKEAESDEDCGASSATGDYGASSATGNCGASSATGDYGASSATGNCGASSATGYKGASSANDPESVAVAWGYKGKAMGVLGSHIVLAEWKYIGSKEDDRYDKAEQEAWEFVGAKMFRVDGKKVKPDTWYRLENGELLEVEE
;
A
#
# COMPACT_ATOMS: atom_id res chain seq x y z
N MET A 1 8.05 2.42 -31.07
CA MET A 1 7.90 3.76 -30.51
C MET A 1 9.06 3.95 -29.55
N ALA A 2 9.70 5.11 -29.52
CA ALA A 2 10.75 5.36 -28.55
C ALA A 2 10.14 5.36 -27.14
N GLU A 3 10.85 4.78 -26.17
CA GLU A 3 10.45 4.82 -24.76
C GLU A 3 10.44 6.26 -24.27
N ILE A 4 9.39 6.65 -23.56
CA ILE A 4 9.28 7.95 -22.90
C ILE A 4 9.04 7.67 -21.41
N ILE A 5 9.91 8.20 -20.57
CA ILE A 5 9.82 8.09 -19.12
C ILE A 5 9.29 9.40 -18.55
N LYS A 6 8.17 9.33 -17.84
CA LYS A 6 7.69 10.44 -17.02
C LYS A 6 8.52 10.45 -15.73
N SER A 7 9.16 11.57 -15.44
CA SER A 7 10.02 11.74 -14.28
C SER A 7 9.91 13.16 -13.71
N TYR A 8 10.65 13.44 -12.65
CA TYR A 8 10.60 14.68 -11.89
C TYR A 8 12.00 15.22 -11.67
N LYS A 9 12.14 16.54 -11.79
CA LYS A 9 13.44 17.18 -11.67
C LYS A 9 13.36 18.43 -10.80
N GLY A 10 14.34 18.55 -9.88
CA GLY A 10 14.59 19.78 -9.14
C GLY A 10 15.54 20.72 -9.91
N PHE A 11 15.35 22.02 -9.69
CA PHE A 11 16.21 23.07 -10.19
C PHE A 11 16.42 24.14 -9.12
N ASN A 12 17.45 24.95 -9.25
CA ASN A 12 17.53 26.20 -8.51
C ASN A 12 16.35 27.11 -8.80
N LYS A 13 16.07 28.11 -7.94
CA LYS A 13 14.92 29.03 -8.13
C LYS A 13 14.89 29.76 -9.46
N ASP A 14 16.06 29.94 -10.09
CA ASP A 14 16.23 30.58 -11.40
C ASP A 14 16.17 29.57 -12.57
N MET A 15 15.72 28.33 -12.32
CA MET A 15 15.67 27.25 -13.30
C MET A 15 17.05 26.80 -13.81
N THR A 16 18.12 27.01 -13.05
CA THR A 16 19.44 26.46 -13.37
C THR A 16 19.66 25.10 -12.71
N CYS A 17 20.46 24.26 -13.35
CA CYS A 17 21.01 23.03 -12.79
C CYS A 17 22.45 22.85 -13.28
N ARG A 18 23.42 22.75 -12.36
CA ARG A 18 24.85 22.63 -12.66
C ARG A 18 25.36 23.71 -13.66
N GLY A 19 24.83 24.93 -13.56
CA GLY A 19 25.22 26.05 -14.42
C GLY A 19 24.55 26.08 -15.79
N PHE A 20 23.70 25.09 -16.12
CA PHE A 20 22.89 25.09 -17.33
C PHE A 20 21.51 25.70 -17.06
N GLN A 21 21.03 26.56 -17.97
CA GLN A 21 19.74 27.24 -17.88
C GLN A 21 18.66 26.44 -18.58
N TYR A 22 17.59 26.10 -17.87
CA TYR A 22 16.41 25.42 -18.39
C TYR A 22 15.24 26.39 -18.49
N GLU A 23 14.28 26.07 -19.37
CA GLU A 23 13.03 26.80 -19.54
C GLU A 23 11.85 25.81 -19.65
N GLU A 24 10.74 26.14 -19.01
CA GLU A 24 9.50 25.35 -19.12
C GLU A 24 9.00 25.26 -20.57
N GLY A 25 8.55 24.07 -20.97
CA GLY A 25 8.06 23.78 -22.32
C GLY A 25 9.16 23.47 -23.34
N LYS A 26 10.43 23.63 -23.02
CA LYS A 26 11.54 23.36 -23.93
C LYS A 26 12.06 21.93 -23.85
N GLU A 27 12.61 21.48 -24.97
CA GLU A 27 13.32 20.22 -25.12
C GLU A 27 14.82 20.48 -25.25
N TYR A 28 15.61 19.57 -24.68
CA TYR A 28 17.07 19.60 -24.72
C TYR A 28 17.60 18.21 -25.08
N GLU A 29 18.75 18.19 -25.77
CA GLU A 29 19.41 16.96 -26.24
C GLU A 29 20.90 17.01 -26.00
N GLU A 30 21.48 15.89 -25.56
CA GLU A 30 22.91 15.62 -25.39
C GLU A 30 23.29 14.32 -26.10
N GLU A 31 24.58 14.15 -26.39
CA GLU A 31 25.08 13.00 -27.14
C GLU A 31 25.10 11.71 -26.31
N THR A 32 25.26 11.81 -24.98
CA THR A 32 25.43 10.66 -24.09
C THR A 32 24.64 10.80 -22.80
N ALA A 33 24.23 9.67 -22.24
CA ALA A 33 23.62 9.57 -20.92
C ALA A 33 24.43 8.58 -20.07
N ASP A 34 24.90 9.03 -18.92
CA ASP A 34 25.65 8.24 -17.94
C ASP A 34 25.26 8.73 -16.56
N ALA A 35 24.74 7.84 -15.72
CA ALA A 35 24.28 8.17 -14.38
C ALA A 35 25.40 8.79 -13.55
N CYS A 36 25.21 9.99 -13.06
CA CYS A 36 26.14 10.84 -12.33
C CYS A 36 27.21 11.59 -13.15
N HIS A 37 27.40 11.34 -14.43
CA HIS A 37 28.45 11.96 -15.24
C HIS A 37 27.91 12.85 -16.36
N SER A 38 27.05 12.33 -17.24
CA SER A 38 26.55 13.06 -18.42
C SER A 38 25.04 12.84 -18.65
N GLY A 39 24.42 13.66 -19.49
CA GLY A 39 22.99 13.59 -19.79
C GLY A 39 22.09 14.32 -18.80
N PHE A 40 20.81 14.25 -19.05
CA PHE A 40 19.79 14.90 -18.24
C PHE A 40 19.29 13.96 -17.15
N HIS A 41 19.53 14.33 -15.89
CA HIS A 41 19.15 13.53 -14.74
C HIS A 41 17.79 13.99 -14.18
N ALA A 42 16.88 13.05 -13.95
CA ALA A 42 15.61 13.24 -13.25
C ALA A 42 15.25 11.98 -12.46
N CYS A 43 14.31 12.05 -11.54
CA CYS A 43 13.90 10.95 -10.69
C CYS A 43 12.53 10.40 -11.14
N GLU A 44 12.40 9.09 -11.30
CA GLU A 44 11.09 8.48 -11.56
C GLU A 44 10.17 8.61 -10.34
N TYR A 45 10.71 8.44 -9.12
CA TYR A 45 9.97 8.70 -7.88
C TYR A 45 10.08 10.18 -7.48
N PRO A 46 8.95 10.90 -7.38
CA PRO A 46 8.97 12.36 -7.23
C PRO A 46 9.75 12.90 -6.02
N LEU A 47 9.66 12.21 -4.88
CA LEU A 47 10.29 12.70 -3.64
C LEU A 47 11.81 12.48 -3.60
N ASP A 48 12.38 11.64 -4.45
CA ASP A 48 13.84 11.50 -4.57
C ASP A 48 14.51 12.78 -5.05
N CYS A 49 13.74 13.70 -5.68
CA CYS A 49 14.22 15.03 -6.00
C CYS A 49 14.74 15.80 -4.78
N PHE A 50 14.20 15.53 -3.58
CA PHE A 50 14.62 16.20 -2.34
C PHE A 50 16.02 15.81 -1.89
N ASN A 51 16.55 14.67 -2.34
CA ASN A 51 17.93 14.26 -2.08
C ASN A 51 18.94 15.17 -2.79
N TYR A 52 18.52 15.85 -3.85
CA TYR A 52 19.37 16.70 -4.69
C TYR A 52 19.07 18.19 -4.58
N TYR A 53 17.82 18.54 -4.32
CA TYR A 53 17.31 19.90 -4.30
C TYR A 53 16.42 20.12 -3.08
N SER A 54 16.87 20.98 -2.16
CA SER A 54 16.12 21.30 -0.93
C SER A 54 14.80 22.01 -1.25
N PRO A 55 13.66 21.62 -0.64
CA PRO A 55 12.35 22.24 -0.88
C PRO A 55 12.28 23.75 -0.68
N ASN A 56 13.09 24.30 0.23
CA ASN A 56 13.07 25.74 0.55
C ASN A 56 13.80 26.61 -0.47
N GLU A 57 14.68 26.02 -1.27
CA GLU A 57 15.61 26.76 -2.15
C GLU A 57 15.46 26.40 -3.63
N SER A 58 14.51 25.51 -3.96
CA SER A 58 14.40 24.91 -5.27
C SER A 58 12.99 25.00 -5.85
N VAL A 59 12.89 24.74 -7.14
CA VAL A 59 11.64 24.54 -7.86
C VAL A 59 11.63 23.15 -8.50
N TYR A 60 10.46 22.57 -8.68
CA TYR A 60 10.31 21.21 -9.19
C TYR A 60 9.41 21.21 -10.41
N HIS A 61 9.77 20.39 -11.38
CA HIS A 61 9.00 20.21 -12.61
C HIS A 61 8.78 18.74 -12.91
N GLU A 62 7.64 18.44 -13.47
CA GLU A 62 7.43 17.21 -14.23
C GLU A 62 8.26 17.29 -15.50
N VAL A 63 8.89 16.21 -15.91
CA VAL A 63 9.70 16.15 -17.13
C VAL A 63 9.44 14.84 -17.87
N GLU A 64 9.61 14.88 -19.19
CA GLU A 64 9.62 13.71 -20.06
C GLU A 64 11.05 13.43 -20.51
N GLN A 65 11.55 12.24 -20.20
CA GLN A 65 12.85 11.79 -20.64
C GLN A 65 12.71 10.81 -21.80
N SER A 66 13.60 10.87 -22.78
CA SER A 66 13.62 9.99 -23.94
C SER A 66 15.04 9.82 -24.50
N GLY A 67 15.21 9.00 -25.54
CA GLY A 67 16.49 8.68 -26.13
C GLY A 67 17.17 7.48 -25.48
N GLU A 68 18.46 7.56 -25.22
CA GLU A 68 19.21 6.55 -24.47
C GLU A 68 19.10 6.85 -22.98
N PHE A 69 19.06 5.77 -22.18
CA PHE A 69 18.89 5.86 -20.73
C PHE A 69 19.99 5.12 -20.01
N ASP A 70 20.41 5.69 -18.87
CA ASP A 70 21.22 5.00 -17.87
C ASP A 70 20.60 5.18 -16.48
N ARG A 71 20.50 4.09 -15.71
CA ARG A 71 19.89 4.06 -14.37
C ARG A 71 20.95 3.79 -13.32
N GLY A 72 20.99 4.63 -12.29
CA GLY A 72 21.78 4.37 -11.09
C GLY A 72 21.21 3.20 -10.26
N GLU A 73 22.00 2.67 -9.35
CA GLU A 73 21.62 1.57 -8.47
C GLU A 73 21.03 2.04 -7.12
N ASP A 74 21.25 3.31 -6.74
CA ASP A 74 20.99 3.79 -5.37
C ASP A 74 19.60 4.40 -5.17
N ASP A 75 18.97 4.95 -6.22
CA ASP A 75 17.67 5.63 -6.16
C ASP A 75 16.93 5.58 -7.51
N SER A 76 15.79 6.29 -7.63
CA SER A 76 15.01 6.33 -8.87
C SER A 76 15.56 7.26 -9.95
N LYS A 77 16.78 7.75 -9.82
CA LYS A 77 17.41 8.67 -10.76
C LYS A 77 17.72 7.99 -12.09
N VAL A 78 17.33 8.63 -13.16
CA VAL A 78 17.59 8.22 -14.54
C VAL A 78 18.32 9.34 -15.26
N ALA A 79 19.40 9.01 -15.95
CA ALA A 79 20.04 9.85 -16.95
C ALA A 79 19.46 9.56 -18.33
N SER A 80 19.23 10.59 -19.15
CA SER A 80 18.74 10.44 -20.52
C SER A 80 19.45 11.39 -21.48
N THR A 81 19.48 11.03 -22.76
CA THR A 81 20.03 11.92 -23.79
C THR A 81 19.08 13.04 -24.17
N LYS A 82 17.79 12.92 -23.88
CA LYS A 82 16.77 13.93 -24.17
C LYS A 82 15.87 14.18 -22.98
N ILE A 83 15.54 15.46 -22.76
CA ILE A 83 14.60 15.89 -21.73
C ILE A 83 13.70 17.00 -22.23
N LYS A 84 12.41 16.92 -21.92
CA LYS A 84 11.45 17.99 -22.11
C LYS A 84 10.95 18.47 -20.75
N ILE A 85 11.03 19.78 -20.51
CA ILE A 85 10.62 20.37 -19.24
C ILE A 85 9.12 20.64 -19.28
N GLY A 86 8.37 19.94 -18.44
CA GLY A 86 6.93 20.09 -18.29
C GLY A 86 6.54 21.12 -17.24
N ALA A 87 5.32 20.99 -16.74
CA ALA A 87 4.72 21.92 -15.80
C ALA A 87 5.45 21.96 -14.44
N ARG A 88 5.48 23.15 -13.86
CA ARG A 88 5.97 23.35 -12.50
C ARG A 88 5.02 22.71 -11.49
N LEU A 89 5.58 22.04 -10.50
CA LEU A 89 4.88 21.46 -9.37
C LEU A 89 5.24 22.21 -8.08
N ASP A 90 4.26 22.50 -7.26
CA ASP A 90 4.48 22.84 -5.85
C ASP A 90 4.72 21.57 -5.03
N ILE A 91 5.04 21.74 -3.75
CA ILE A 91 5.30 20.59 -2.85
C ILE A 91 4.07 19.67 -2.75
N SER A 92 2.86 20.22 -2.72
CA SER A 92 1.64 19.42 -2.67
C SER A 92 1.41 18.62 -3.95
N GLY A 93 1.71 19.18 -5.10
CA GLY A 93 1.70 18.49 -6.39
C GLY A 93 2.73 17.37 -6.48
N LEU A 94 3.94 17.61 -5.95
CA LEU A 94 5.00 16.59 -5.91
C LEU A 94 4.64 15.41 -4.98
N VAL A 95 4.07 15.71 -3.81
CA VAL A 95 3.55 14.67 -2.87
C VAL A 95 2.41 13.88 -3.51
N LYS A 96 1.46 14.54 -4.17
CA LYS A 96 0.40 13.86 -4.90
C LYS A 96 0.96 12.96 -5.99
N ALA A 97 1.91 13.43 -6.77
CA ALA A 97 2.58 12.62 -7.80
C ALA A 97 3.29 11.40 -7.20
N ALA A 98 3.88 11.52 -6.00
CA ALA A 98 4.50 10.39 -5.29
C ALA A 98 3.46 9.36 -4.83
N ILE A 99 2.31 9.80 -4.36
CA ILE A 99 1.19 8.92 -4.01
C ILE A 99 0.70 8.20 -5.27
N ASP A 100 0.45 8.92 -6.37
CA ASP A 100 -0.01 8.35 -7.65
C ASP A 100 1.01 7.33 -8.20
N PHE A 101 2.31 7.64 -8.11
CA PHE A 101 3.39 6.73 -8.50
C PHE A 101 3.37 5.45 -7.66
N THR A 102 3.27 5.57 -6.33
CA THR A 102 3.19 4.43 -5.43
C THR A 102 1.94 3.60 -5.70
N MET A 103 0.78 4.25 -5.82
CA MET A 103 -0.50 3.58 -6.10
C MET A 103 -0.50 2.87 -7.45
N SER A 104 0.17 3.43 -8.48
CA SER A 104 0.29 2.78 -9.80
C SER A 104 1.16 1.51 -9.78
N ARG A 105 2.07 1.40 -8.80
CA ARG A 105 2.97 0.26 -8.59
C ARG A 105 2.49 -0.69 -7.50
N VAL A 106 1.52 -0.30 -6.67
CA VAL A 106 0.76 -1.25 -5.86
C VAL A 106 0.12 -2.21 -6.85
N LYS A 107 0.68 -3.41 -6.91
CA LYS A 107 0.22 -4.43 -7.83
C LYS A 107 -1.26 -4.67 -7.56
N LYS A 108 -2.09 -4.74 -8.61
CA LYS A 108 -3.48 -5.22 -8.56
C LYS A 108 -3.61 -6.67 -8.03
N GLU A 109 -2.51 -7.25 -7.57
CA GLU A 109 -2.46 -8.59 -6.95
C GLU A 109 -3.26 -8.68 -5.63
N ALA A 110 -3.65 -7.53 -5.04
CA ALA A 110 -4.53 -7.47 -3.89
C ALA A 110 -6.03 -7.46 -4.23
N GLU A 111 -6.39 -7.44 -5.51
CA GLU A 111 -7.77 -7.53 -5.98
C GLU A 111 -7.92 -8.67 -6.98
N SER A 112 -9.01 -9.44 -6.85
CA SER A 112 -9.42 -10.45 -7.82
C SER A 112 -10.92 -10.36 -8.04
N ASP A 113 -11.34 -10.23 -9.30
CA ASP A 113 -12.73 -10.25 -9.76
C ASP A 113 -13.09 -11.54 -10.52
N GLU A 114 -12.13 -12.45 -10.64
CA GLU A 114 -12.34 -13.75 -11.28
C GLU A 114 -13.10 -14.70 -10.33
N ASP A 115 -13.97 -15.55 -10.91
CA ASP A 115 -14.57 -16.64 -10.16
C ASP A 115 -13.50 -17.56 -9.60
N CYS A 116 -13.62 -17.89 -8.31
CA CYS A 116 -12.60 -18.62 -7.54
C CYS A 116 -11.21 -17.92 -7.51
N GLY A 117 -11.15 -16.62 -7.80
CA GLY A 117 -9.93 -15.83 -7.73
C GLY A 117 -9.41 -15.67 -6.30
N ALA A 118 -8.10 -15.48 -6.15
CA ALA A 118 -7.46 -15.23 -4.86
C ALA A 118 -6.75 -13.88 -4.84
N SER A 119 -6.86 -13.18 -3.72
CA SER A 119 -6.19 -11.90 -3.46
C SER A 119 -5.47 -11.94 -2.11
N SER A 120 -4.28 -11.36 -2.01
CA SER A 120 -3.50 -11.37 -0.77
C SER A 120 -2.74 -10.07 -0.56
N ALA A 121 -2.77 -9.55 0.67
CA ALA A 121 -1.96 -8.43 1.13
C ALA A 121 -1.15 -8.86 2.37
N THR A 122 0.17 -8.71 2.34
CA THR A 122 1.09 -9.18 3.40
C THR A 122 1.73 -8.05 4.21
N GLY A 123 1.64 -6.82 3.76
CA GLY A 123 2.19 -5.66 4.48
C GLY A 123 1.27 -5.16 5.58
N ASP A 124 1.85 -4.48 6.59
CA ASP A 124 1.08 -3.79 7.61
C ASP A 124 0.17 -2.74 6.95
N TYR A 125 -1.06 -2.61 7.47
CA TYR A 125 -2.14 -1.83 6.86
C TYR A 125 -2.52 -2.26 5.44
N GLY A 126 -2.11 -3.46 5.00
CA GLY A 126 -2.44 -4.00 3.69
C GLY A 126 -3.93 -4.26 3.52
N ALA A 127 -4.47 -3.98 2.32
CA ALA A 127 -5.86 -4.27 1.98
C ALA A 127 -5.94 -5.29 0.85
N SER A 128 -6.85 -6.25 0.98
CA SER A 128 -7.08 -7.31 0.00
C SER A 128 -8.57 -7.45 -0.27
N SER A 129 -8.96 -7.63 -1.54
CA SER A 129 -10.36 -7.79 -1.94
C SER A 129 -10.53 -8.87 -3.01
N ALA A 130 -11.51 -9.74 -2.84
CA ALA A 130 -11.94 -10.70 -3.85
C ALA A 130 -13.44 -10.49 -4.12
N THR A 131 -13.80 -10.19 -5.37
CA THR A 131 -15.17 -9.88 -5.78
C THR A 131 -15.83 -10.97 -6.63
N GLY A 132 -15.07 -11.95 -7.13
CA GLY A 132 -15.57 -13.10 -7.87
C GLY A 132 -16.31 -14.13 -6.99
N ASN A 133 -17.18 -14.94 -7.60
CA ASN A 133 -17.82 -16.07 -6.90
C ASN A 133 -16.76 -17.04 -6.36
N CYS A 134 -16.97 -17.55 -5.14
CA CYS A 134 -16.01 -18.40 -4.44
C CYS A 134 -14.61 -17.78 -4.30
N GLY A 135 -14.49 -16.45 -4.40
CA GLY A 135 -13.22 -15.74 -4.26
C GLY A 135 -12.66 -15.81 -2.83
N ALA A 136 -11.34 -15.84 -2.71
CA ALA A 136 -10.65 -15.83 -1.43
C ALA A 136 -9.79 -14.57 -1.28
N SER A 137 -9.93 -13.89 -0.15
CA SER A 137 -9.14 -12.69 0.19
C SER A 137 -8.39 -12.89 1.50
N SER A 138 -7.13 -12.47 1.56
CA SER A 138 -6.30 -12.62 2.77
C SER A 138 -5.47 -11.37 3.06
N ALA A 139 -5.50 -10.89 4.31
CA ALA A 139 -4.61 -9.86 4.82
C ALA A 139 -3.85 -10.39 6.03
N THR A 140 -2.52 -10.46 5.98
CA THR A 140 -1.69 -11.08 7.03
C THR A 140 -0.89 -10.08 7.86
N GLY A 141 -0.72 -8.85 7.40
CA GLY A 141 -0.03 -7.79 8.15
C GLY A 141 -0.88 -7.21 9.28
N ASP A 142 -0.22 -6.55 10.23
CA ASP A 142 -0.90 -5.86 11.32
C ASP A 142 -1.81 -4.75 10.77
N TYR A 143 -2.98 -4.59 11.38
CA TYR A 143 -4.04 -3.67 10.91
C TYR A 143 -4.50 -3.94 9.46
N GLY A 144 -4.23 -5.13 8.91
CA GLY A 144 -4.63 -5.51 7.57
C GLY A 144 -6.15 -5.66 7.43
N ALA A 145 -6.68 -5.31 6.26
CA ALA A 145 -8.11 -5.43 5.94
C ALA A 145 -8.34 -6.44 4.80
N SER A 146 -9.33 -7.30 4.97
CA SER A 146 -9.70 -8.30 3.96
C SER A 146 -11.19 -8.26 3.69
N SER A 147 -11.61 -8.40 2.43
CA SER A 147 -13.00 -8.37 2.02
C SER A 147 -13.31 -9.43 0.96
N ALA A 148 -14.41 -10.16 1.13
CA ALA A 148 -14.95 -11.05 0.11
C ALA A 148 -16.38 -10.63 -0.22
N THR A 149 -16.67 -10.38 -1.51
CA THR A 149 -17.94 -9.82 -1.96
C THR A 149 -18.73 -10.81 -2.84
N GLY A 150 -18.09 -11.86 -3.35
CA GLY A 150 -18.75 -12.86 -4.17
C GLY A 150 -19.47 -13.94 -3.37
N ASN A 151 -20.43 -14.62 -4.03
CA ASN A 151 -21.14 -15.76 -3.45
C ASN A 151 -20.15 -16.85 -3.01
N CYS A 152 -20.34 -17.44 -1.82
CA CYS A 152 -19.43 -18.41 -1.20
C CYS A 152 -17.99 -17.87 -1.01
N GLY A 153 -17.77 -16.56 -0.96
CA GLY A 153 -16.48 -15.96 -0.78
C GLY A 153 -15.92 -16.15 0.64
N ALA A 154 -14.60 -16.20 0.77
CA ALA A 154 -13.90 -16.28 2.05
C ALA A 154 -12.95 -15.10 2.24
N SER A 155 -13.05 -14.41 3.38
CA SER A 155 -12.20 -13.32 3.79
C SER A 155 -11.43 -13.71 5.05
N SER A 156 -10.13 -13.39 5.13
CA SER A 156 -9.31 -13.70 6.30
C SER A 156 -8.36 -12.55 6.65
N ALA A 157 -8.37 -12.14 7.91
CA ALA A 157 -7.41 -11.19 8.48
C ALA A 157 -6.72 -11.84 9.69
N THR A 158 -5.40 -12.06 9.61
CA THR A 158 -4.66 -12.82 10.63
C THR A 158 -3.70 -11.96 11.46
N GLY A 159 -3.42 -10.72 11.06
CA GLY A 159 -2.57 -9.80 11.82
C GLY A 159 -3.25 -9.18 13.04
N TYR A 160 -2.45 -8.55 13.90
CA TYR A 160 -2.93 -7.77 15.04
C TYR A 160 -3.94 -6.71 14.60
N LYS A 161 -5.10 -6.64 15.26
CA LYS A 161 -6.21 -5.74 14.91
C LYS A 161 -6.66 -5.82 13.45
N GLY A 162 -6.44 -6.95 12.79
CA GLY A 162 -6.93 -7.18 11.43
C GLY A 162 -8.45 -7.14 11.34
N ALA A 163 -8.96 -6.68 10.19
CA ALA A 163 -10.39 -6.56 9.92
C ALA A 163 -10.78 -7.46 8.73
N SER A 164 -11.86 -8.24 8.89
CA SER A 164 -12.36 -9.13 7.85
C SER A 164 -13.85 -8.91 7.60
N SER A 165 -14.27 -8.82 6.33
CA SER A 165 -15.68 -8.62 5.98
C SER A 165 -16.19 -9.65 4.98
N ALA A 166 -17.42 -10.15 5.23
CA ALA A 166 -18.17 -11.06 4.39
C ALA A 166 -19.38 -10.33 3.82
N ASN A 167 -19.36 -9.99 2.53
CA ASN A 167 -20.34 -9.10 1.91
C ASN A 167 -21.36 -9.84 1.03
N ASP A 168 -21.51 -11.15 1.24
CA ASP A 168 -22.54 -12.00 0.62
C ASP A 168 -23.13 -12.96 1.67
N PRO A 169 -24.44 -13.33 1.59
CA PRO A 169 -25.09 -14.18 2.57
C PRO A 169 -24.45 -15.57 2.80
N GLU A 170 -23.78 -16.12 1.80
CA GLU A 170 -23.14 -17.44 1.89
C GLU A 170 -21.62 -17.37 2.12
N SER A 171 -21.09 -16.14 2.35
CA SER A 171 -19.67 -15.92 2.57
C SER A 171 -19.27 -16.02 4.04
N VAL A 172 -17.96 -16.11 4.28
CA VAL A 172 -17.37 -16.16 5.61
C VAL A 172 -16.26 -15.13 5.79
N ALA A 173 -16.26 -14.43 6.93
CA ALA A 173 -15.18 -13.56 7.37
C ALA A 173 -14.47 -14.15 8.59
N VAL A 174 -13.14 -14.25 8.53
CA VAL A 174 -12.29 -14.80 9.60
C VAL A 174 -11.36 -13.70 10.12
N ALA A 175 -11.49 -13.32 11.38
CA ALA A 175 -10.55 -12.48 12.08
C ALA A 175 -9.80 -13.33 13.13
N TRP A 176 -8.55 -13.69 12.82
CA TRP A 176 -7.78 -14.62 13.61
C TRP A 176 -6.77 -13.94 14.53
N GLY A 177 -6.30 -12.74 14.20
CA GLY A 177 -5.31 -12.03 14.99
C GLY A 177 -5.85 -11.48 16.32
N TYR A 178 -4.94 -11.20 17.24
CA TYR A 178 -5.28 -10.57 18.51
C TYR A 178 -5.99 -9.21 18.26
N LYS A 179 -7.10 -8.99 18.96
CA LYS A 179 -8.02 -7.86 18.76
C LYS A 179 -8.56 -7.72 17.32
N GLY A 180 -8.52 -8.80 16.53
CA GLY A 180 -9.15 -8.83 15.22
C GLY A 180 -10.67 -8.63 15.30
N LYS A 181 -11.24 -8.04 14.26
CA LYS A 181 -12.68 -7.81 14.16
C LYS A 181 -13.21 -8.35 12.83
N ALA A 182 -14.46 -8.86 12.86
CA ALA A 182 -15.14 -9.28 11.65
C ALA A 182 -16.57 -8.72 11.59
N MET A 183 -17.04 -8.52 10.36
CA MET A 183 -18.44 -8.19 10.09
C MET A 183 -18.97 -9.00 8.90
N GLY A 184 -20.29 -8.99 8.74
CA GLY A 184 -20.90 -9.61 7.56
C GLY A 184 -22.32 -9.13 7.33
N VAL A 185 -22.84 -9.43 6.14
CA VAL A 185 -24.23 -9.18 5.79
C VAL A 185 -25.14 -10.26 6.38
N LEU A 186 -26.46 -10.02 6.36
CA LEU A 186 -27.44 -10.99 6.86
C LEU A 186 -27.29 -12.34 6.14
N GLY A 187 -27.14 -13.41 6.89
CA GLY A 187 -26.99 -14.78 6.38
C GLY A 187 -25.53 -15.27 6.34
N SER A 188 -24.56 -14.38 6.23
CA SER A 188 -23.13 -14.71 6.25
C SER A 188 -22.65 -15.26 7.60
N HIS A 189 -21.38 -15.66 7.66
CA HIS A 189 -20.76 -16.17 8.87
C HIS A 189 -19.52 -15.36 9.22
N ILE A 190 -19.31 -15.13 10.53
CA ILE A 190 -18.09 -14.53 11.06
C ILE A 190 -17.39 -15.51 12.00
N VAL A 191 -16.08 -15.62 11.89
CA VAL A 191 -15.21 -16.43 12.78
C VAL A 191 -14.26 -15.46 13.49
N LEU A 192 -14.27 -15.52 14.81
CA LEU A 192 -13.50 -14.63 15.67
C LEU A 192 -12.63 -15.46 16.61
N ALA A 193 -11.32 -15.16 16.63
CA ALA A 193 -10.38 -15.75 17.58
C ALA A 193 -10.30 -14.90 18.85
N GLU A 194 -10.09 -15.58 19.96
CA GLU A 194 -9.83 -14.99 21.26
C GLU A 194 -8.40 -15.28 21.72
N TRP A 195 -7.74 -14.25 22.18
CA TRP A 195 -6.36 -14.27 22.65
C TRP A 195 -6.28 -13.65 24.04
N LYS A 196 -5.46 -14.23 24.92
CA LYS A 196 -5.22 -13.72 26.26
C LYS A 196 -3.79 -13.23 26.40
N TYR A 197 -3.62 -12.05 26.98
CA TYR A 197 -2.30 -11.56 27.36
C TYR A 197 -1.74 -12.36 28.55
N ILE A 198 -0.54 -12.87 28.42
CA ILE A 198 0.13 -13.67 29.45
C ILE A 198 1.43 -13.06 29.98
N GLY A 199 1.66 -11.77 29.69
CA GLY A 199 2.84 -11.03 30.12
C GLY A 199 3.83 -10.80 28.98
N SER A 200 5.01 -10.30 29.33
CA SER A 200 6.15 -10.20 28.41
C SER A 200 7.08 -11.40 28.59
N LYS A 201 7.63 -11.91 27.49
CA LYS A 201 8.71 -12.91 27.50
C LYS A 201 10.01 -12.24 27.08
N GLU A 202 11.11 -12.51 27.80
CA GLU A 202 12.43 -12.12 27.31
C GLU A 202 12.74 -12.94 26.05
N ASP A 203 13.04 -12.22 24.96
CA ASP A 203 13.55 -12.85 23.74
C ASP A 203 15.09 -12.81 23.76
N ASP A 204 15.71 -13.95 24.05
CA ASP A 204 17.16 -14.10 24.10
C ASP A 204 17.87 -13.80 22.75
N ARG A 205 17.11 -13.64 21.67
CA ARG A 205 17.64 -13.38 20.32
C ARG A 205 17.86 -11.90 20.01
N TYR A 206 17.24 -11.01 20.76
CA TYR A 206 17.32 -9.55 20.57
C TYR A 206 17.60 -8.87 21.90
N ASP A 207 18.85 -8.78 22.29
CA ASP A 207 19.41 -7.91 23.35
C ASP A 207 18.38 -7.43 24.41
N LYS A 208 17.65 -8.39 25.04
CA LYS A 208 16.65 -8.19 26.10
C LYS A 208 15.43 -7.28 25.79
N ALA A 209 14.96 -7.27 24.54
CA ALA A 209 13.68 -6.66 24.25
C ALA A 209 12.55 -7.52 24.84
N GLU A 210 11.74 -6.93 25.72
CA GLU A 210 10.51 -7.57 26.23
C GLU A 210 9.50 -7.68 25.07
N GLN A 211 9.21 -8.92 24.65
CA GLN A 211 8.16 -9.15 23.67
C GLN A 211 6.84 -9.49 24.37
N GLU A 212 5.79 -8.71 24.08
CA GLU A 212 4.45 -9.02 24.57
C GLU A 212 4.01 -10.42 24.11
N ALA A 213 3.62 -11.26 25.05
CA ALA A 213 3.22 -12.62 24.77
C ALA A 213 1.70 -12.80 24.90
N TRP A 214 1.14 -13.43 23.88
CA TRP A 214 -0.28 -13.73 23.77
C TRP A 214 -0.50 -15.23 23.61
N GLU A 215 -1.52 -15.77 24.29
CA GLU A 215 -1.94 -17.16 24.21
C GLU A 215 -3.28 -17.26 23.51
N PHE A 216 -3.37 -18.15 22.51
CA PHE A 216 -4.63 -18.46 21.84
C PHE A 216 -5.55 -19.21 22.80
N VAL A 217 -6.74 -18.67 23.05
CA VAL A 217 -7.76 -19.26 23.93
C VAL A 217 -8.73 -20.16 23.17
N GLY A 218 -9.16 -19.69 21.98
CA GLY A 218 -10.11 -20.39 21.15
C GLY A 218 -10.66 -19.52 20.04
N ALA A 219 -11.54 -20.08 19.22
CA ALA A 219 -12.27 -19.35 18.21
C ALA A 219 -13.74 -19.77 18.19
N LYS A 220 -14.63 -18.85 17.84
CA LYS A 220 -16.06 -19.08 17.69
C LYS A 220 -16.57 -18.59 16.35
N MET A 221 -17.51 -19.36 15.79
CA MET A 221 -18.23 -18.98 14.57
C MET A 221 -19.64 -18.52 14.94
N PHE A 222 -20.08 -17.45 14.31
CA PHE A 222 -21.41 -16.89 14.47
C PHE A 222 -22.03 -16.67 13.10
N ARG A 223 -23.32 -16.97 12.98
CA ARG A 223 -24.12 -16.58 11.81
C ARG A 223 -24.66 -15.17 12.04
N VAL A 224 -24.58 -14.33 11.04
CA VAL A 224 -25.22 -13.01 11.02
C VAL A 224 -26.73 -13.23 10.82
N ASP A 225 -27.48 -13.23 11.92
CA ASP A 225 -28.90 -13.60 11.98
C ASP A 225 -29.86 -12.40 12.06
N GLY A 226 -29.30 -11.20 12.15
CA GLY A 226 -30.03 -9.94 12.30
C GLY A 226 -30.68 -9.75 13.68
N LYS A 227 -30.40 -10.64 14.65
CA LYS A 227 -30.95 -10.60 16.02
C LYS A 227 -29.85 -10.49 17.05
N LYS A 228 -29.07 -11.57 17.20
CA LYS A 228 -27.92 -11.64 18.09
C LYS A 228 -26.67 -11.04 17.43
N VAL A 229 -26.51 -11.28 16.14
CA VAL A 229 -25.43 -10.73 15.31
C VAL A 229 -26.09 -9.90 14.21
N LYS A 230 -25.96 -8.58 14.32
CA LYS A 230 -26.53 -7.62 13.38
C LYS A 230 -25.72 -7.58 12.09
N PRO A 231 -26.33 -7.41 10.92
CA PRO A 231 -25.58 -7.19 9.67
C PRO A 231 -24.82 -5.85 9.72
N ASP A 232 -23.76 -5.76 8.93
CA ASP A 232 -22.96 -4.55 8.73
C ASP A 232 -22.43 -3.93 10.05
N THR A 233 -22.21 -4.80 11.03
CA THR A 233 -21.72 -4.42 12.37
C THR A 233 -20.44 -5.18 12.68
N TRP A 234 -19.41 -4.47 13.14
CA TRP A 234 -18.15 -5.06 13.54
C TRP A 234 -18.24 -5.74 14.90
N TYR A 235 -17.69 -6.95 14.97
CA TYR A 235 -17.65 -7.75 16.20
C TYR A 235 -16.23 -8.23 16.50
N ARG A 236 -15.96 -8.38 17.80
CA ARG A 236 -14.77 -9.01 18.36
C ARG A 236 -15.17 -10.03 19.42
N LEU A 237 -14.32 -11.03 19.66
CA LEU A 237 -14.53 -12.02 20.72
C LEU A 237 -13.66 -11.65 21.93
N GLU A 238 -14.28 -11.47 23.09
CA GLU A 238 -13.58 -11.22 24.36
C GLU A 238 -14.27 -11.98 25.50
N ASN A 239 -13.50 -12.66 26.35
CA ASN A 239 -13.99 -13.48 27.48
C ASN A 239 -15.11 -14.47 27.07
N GLY A 240 -14.99 -15.01 25.86
CA GLY A 240 -15.98 -15.91 25.27
C GLY A 240 -17.28 -15.25 24.81
N GLU A 241 -17.40 -13.93 24.89
CA GLU A 241 -18.58 -13.17 24.50
C GLU A 241 -18.32 -12.34 23.23
N LEU A 242 -19.39 -12.16 22.46
CA LEU A 242 -19.38 -11.34 21.24
C LEU A 242 -19.60 -9.87 21.61
N LEU A 243 -18.67 -9.02 21.29
CA LEU A 243 -18.74 -7.57 21.55
C LEU A 243 -18.88 -6.80 20.23
N GLU A 244 -19.84 -5.88 20.19
CA GLU A 244 -19.91 -4.87 19.13
C GLU A 244 -18.76 -3.89 19.30
N VAL A 245 -18.07 -3.52 18.21
CA VAL A 245 -16.96 -2.56 18.21
C VAL A 245 -17.18 -1.52 17.11
N GLU A 246 -16.65 -0.35 17.33
CA GLU A 246 -16.67 0.72 16.33
C GLU A 246 -15.67 0.44 15.19
N GLU A 247 -15.86 1.09 14.06
CA GLU A 247 -15.06 0.97 12.85
C GLU A 247 -13.58 1.34 13.04
#